data_e9a391a891f45b9ece5daae1c309b737
#
_entry.id   e9a391a891f45b9ece5daae1c309b737
#
_cell.length_a   1.000
_cell.length_b   1.000
_cell.length_c   1.000
_cell.angle_alpha   90.00
_cell.angle_beta   90.00
_cell.angle_gamma   90.00
#
_symmetry.space_group_name_H-M   'P 1'
#
loop_
_entity.id
_entity.type
_entity.pdbx_description
1 polymer ?
#
loop_
_entity_poly.entity_id
_entity_poly.type
_entity_poly.pdbx_seq_one_letter_code
_entity_poly.pdbx_strand_id
1 'polypeptide(L)'
;MDPVFEERLARAPGIRVARCAAAAPPADARAVLAGAHVYAVSAAKDELPRHLFVDADLIAACPQLLLVSSTGAGYDTVDVPACTAAGIAVVNQAGGNAVSVAEMALGLMLAVARRIVECDRRLRRERGFPREDVMGRELAGKTVGLVGIGHTGSRVAALARAFGMEVLATDPFVDAAEVARRGARKVGLDDLLAAADVVSLHCPRDASTIGMMGAAAFARMKRGAIFVSTARGGIHDEAALAAALAAGHLAGAGLDVWHPEPPALDSPLLAMDNVVATFHTAGVTHEARRNVAAIAAEQIIATLAGERPPRLVNPEVWPACAARLQKALGVRDPAAR
;
A
#
# COMPACT_ATOMS: atom_id res chain seq x y z
N MET A 1 -16.37 -2.18 -5.55
CA MET A 1 -16.23 -2.24 -4.07
C MET A 1 -17.02 -3.43 -3.57
N ASP A 2 -16.63 -4.04 -2.42
CA ASP A 2 -17.36 -5.18 -1.84
C ASP A 2 -18.80 -4.76 -1.45
N PRO A 3 -19.82 -5.62 -1.61
CA PRO A 3 -21.22 -5.32 -1.29
C PRO A 3 -21.46 -4.77 0.13
N VAL A 4 -20.63 -5.16 1.10
CA VAL A 4 -20.75 -4.70 2.49
C VAL A 4 -20.67 -3.17 2.61
N PHE A 5 -20.04 -2.48 1.68
CA PHE A 5 -19.98 -1.01 1.64
C PHE A 5 -21.37 -0.41 1.52
N GLU A 6 -22.12 -0.81 0.50
CA GLU A 6 -23.47 -0.29 0.26
C GLU A 6 -24.46 -0.81 1.30
N GLU A 7 -24.33 -2.07 1.72
CA GLU A 7 -25.16 -2.65 2.79
C GLU A 7 -25.09 -1.85 4.09
N ARG A 8 -23.88 -1.38 4.46
CA ARG A 8 -23.70 -0.55 5.66
C ARG A 8 -24.24 0.85 5.47
N LEU A 9 -23.96 1.49 4.33
CA LEU A 9 -24.48 2.83 4.03
C LEU A 9 -26.00 2.85 3.94
N ALA A 10 -26.62 1.82 3.37
CA ALA A 10 -28.08 1.70 3.28
C ALA A 10 -28.78 1.60 4.64
N ARG A 11 -28.09 1.15 5.70
CA ARG A 11 -28.60 1.09 7.08
C ARG A 11 -28.53 2.44 7.80
N ALA A 12 -27.74 3.39 7.26
CA ALA A 12 -27.60 4.72 7.87
C ALA A 12 -28.66 5.67 7.30
N PRO A 13 -29.52 6.27 8.14
CA PRO A 13 -30.59 7.14 7.68
C PRO A 13 -30.03 8.38 6.98
N GLY A 14 -30.67 8.81 5.88
CA GLY A 14 -30.33 10.02 5.17
C GLY A 14 -29.17 9.91 4.17
N ILE A 15 -28.49 8.78 4.08
CA ILE A 15 -27.42 8.56 3.11
C ILE A 15 -28.00 8.01 1.81
N ARG A 16 -27.72 8.69 0.70
CA ARG A 16 -28.01 8.23 -0.67
C ARG A 16 -26.72 7.92 -1.40
N VAL A 17 -26.63 6.74 -1.98
CA VAL A 17 -25.47 6.31 -2.76
C VAL A 17 -25.77 6.52 -4.25
N ALA A 18 -24.91 7.28 -4.93
CA ALA A 18 -24.89 7.39 -6.38
C ALA A 18 -23.62 6.69 -6.91
N ARG A 19 -23.73 5.99 -8.02
CA ARG A 19 -22.60 5.33 -8.68
C ARG A 19 -22.17 6.15 -9.90
N CYS A 20 -20.87 6.40 -10.00
CA CYS A 20 -20.26 6.96 -11.20
C CYS A 20 -19.38 5.88 -11.82
N ALA A 21 -19.67 5.46 -13.04
CA ALA A 21 -18.82 4.49 -13.73
C ALA A 21 -17.49 5.13 -14.11
N ALA A 22 -16.37 4.39 -13.95
CA ALA A 22 -15.06 4.89 -14.35
C ALA A 22 -14.98 5.26 -15.83
N ALA A 23 -15.73 4.56 -16.70
CA ALA A 23 -15.84 4.85 -18.12
C ALA A 23 -16.85 5.96 -18.46
N ALA A 24 -17.48 6.61 -17.47
CA ALA A 24 -18.42 7.70 -17.73
C ALA A 24 -17.71 8.89 -18.42
N PRO A 25 -18.38 9.54 -19.39
CA PRO A 25 -17.86 10.78 -19.96
C PRO A 25 -17.60 11.83 -18.87
N PRO A 26 -16.57 12.70 -19.02
CA PRO A 26 -16.22 13.69 -17.99
C PRO A 26 -17.38 14.59 -17.56
N ALA A 27 -18.27 14.97 -18.48
CA ALA A 27 -19.43 15.80 -18.17
C ALA A 27 -20.44 15.08 -17.27
N ASP A 28 -20.73 13.80 -17.56
CA ASP A 28 -21.67 12.99 -16.79
C ASP A 28 -21.12 12.70 -15.39
N ALA A 29 -19.82 12.37 -15.31
CA ALA A 29 -19.13 12.18 -14.04
C ALA A 29 -19.20 13.45 -13.16
N ARG A 30 -18.93 14.62 -13.75
CA ARG A 30 -19.03 15.91 -13.05
C ARG A 30 -20.45 16.20 -12.58
N ALA A 31 -21.46 15.90 -13.37
CA ALA A 31 -22.86 16.10 -12.98
C ALA A 31 -23.24 15.26 -11.74
N VAL A 32 -22.75 14.01 -11.64
CA VAL A 32 -22.96 13.17 -10.47
C VAL A 32 -22.20 13.70 -9.27
N LEU A 33 -20.94 14.09 -9.42
CA LEU A 33 -20.06 14.50 -8.33
C LEU A 33 -20.37 15.90 -7.79
N ALA A 34 -20.89 16.82 -8.60
CA ALA A 34 -21.18 18.21 -8.20
C ALA A 34 -22.12 18.32 -6.99
N GLY A 35 -23.05 17.37 -6.84
CA GLY A 35 -23.97 17.30 -5.71
C GLY A 35 -23.54 16.39 -4.57
N ALA A 36 -22.35 15.78 -4.66
CA ALA A 36 -21.89 14.81 -3.67
C ALA A 36 -21.26 15.48 -2.44
N HIS A 37 -21.65 15.03 -1.26
CA HIS A 37 -20.96 15.39 -0.02
C HIS A 37 -19.75 14.50 0.26
N VAL A 38 -19.73 13.29 -0.28
CA VAL A 38 -18.66 12.31 -0.13
C VAL A 38 -18.32 11.72 -1.49
N TYR A 39 -17.03 11.61 -1.77
CA TYR A 39 -16.52 10.90 -2.93
C TYR A 39 -15.66 9.72 -2.49
N ALA A 40 -16.13 8.50 -2.74
CA ALA A 40 -15.36 7.27 -2.57
C ALA A 40 -14.63 6.96 -3.88
N VAL A 41 -13.29 7.01 -3.88
CA VAL A 41 -12.45 6.97 -5.08
C VAL A 41 -11.40 5.86 -5.00
N SER A 42 -11.05 5.23 -6.15
CA SER A 42 -9.94 4.29 -6.23
C SER A 42 -8.59 5.00 -6.02
N ALA A 43 -7.68 4.37 -5.28
CA ALA A 43 -6.29 4.83 -5.16
C ALA A 43 -5.40 4.38 -6.33
N ALA A 44 -5.87 3.46 -7.18
CA ALA A 44 -5.11 2.91 -8.29
C ALA A 44 -5.12 3.88 -9.48
N LYS A 45 -3.94 4.42 -9.82
CA LYS A 45 -3.79 5.41 -10.90
C LYS A 45 -4.00 4.83 -12.28
N ASP A 46 -3.69 3.57 -12.46
CA ASP A 46 -3.82 2.80 -13.69
C ASP A 46 -5.25 2.35 -13.98
N GLU A 47 -6.09 2.25 -12.93
CA GLU A 47 -7.49 1.85 -13.05
C GLU A 47 -8.46 3.05 -13.12
N LEU A 48 -8.02 4.25 -12.71
CA LEU A 48 -8.89 5.43 -12.61
C LEU A 48 -8.53 6.45 -13.70
N PRO A 49 -9.49 6.84 -14.59
CA PRO A 49 -9.28 7.92 -15.54
C PRO A 49 -8.89 9.23 -14.87
N ARG A 50 -7.98 9.99 -15.49
CA ARG A 50 -7.41 11.21 -14.90
C ARG A 50 -8.46 12.26 -14.50
N HIS A 51 -9.55 12.38 -15.25
CA HIS A 51 -10.63 13.33 -14.96
C HIS A 51 -11.44 13.02 -13.69
N LEU A 52 -11.22 11.84 -13.09
CA LEU A 52 -11.81 11.41 -11.82
C LEU A 52 -10.84 11.55 -10.63
N PHE A 53 -9.59 11.96 -10.87
CA PHE A 53 -8.67 12.27 -9.78
C PHE A 53 -9.19 13.47 -8.99
N VAL A 54 -8.98 13.43 -7.68
CA VAL A 54 -9.36 14.53 -6.78
C VAL A 54 -8.23 15.56 -6.80
N ASP A 55 -8.31 16.47 -7.76
CA ASP A 55 -7.42 17.62 -7.89
C ASP A 55 -8.18 18.94 -7.71
N ALA A 56 -7.48 20.07 -7.82
CA ALA A 56 -8.07 21.39 -7.63
C ALA A 56 -9.25 21.65 -8.58
N ASP A 57 -9.19 21.17 -9.82
CA ASP A 57 -10.25 21.37 -10.81
C ASP A 57 -11.53 20.59 -10.44
N LEU A 58 -11.38 19.33 -10.02
CA LEU A 58 -12.51 18.53 -9.55
C LEU A 58 -13.10 19.12 -8.27
N ILE A 59 -12.25 19.54 -7.33
CA ILE A 59 -12.69 20.16 -6.07
C ILE A 59 -13.51 21.42 -6.34
N ALA A 60 -13.06 22.30 -7.27
CA ALA A 60 -13.79 23.50 -7.67
C ALA A 60 -15.16 23.19 -8.29
N ALA A 61 -15.26 22.08 -9.04
CA ALA A 61 -16.51 21.60 -9.63
C ALA A 61 -17.46 20.93 -8.62
N CYS A 62 -16.99 20.62 -7.41
CA CYS A 62 -17.74 19.88 -6.37
C CYS A 62 -17.85 20.69 -5.07
N PRO A 63 -18.57 21.83 -5.04
CA PRO A 63 -18.58 22.75 -3.88
C PRO A 63 -19.18 22.14 -2.60
N GLN A 64 -19.98 21.09 -2.74
CA GLN A 64 -20.61 20.40 -1.60
C GLN A 64 -19.72 19.30 -1.02
N LEU A 65 -18.57 18.97 -1.63
CA LEU A 65 -17.70 17.88 -1.19
C LEU A 65 -17.10 18.18 0.19
N LEU A 66 -17.32 17.29 1.15
CA LEU A 66 -16.88 17.37 2.54
C LEU A 66 -15.84 16.32 2.88
N LEU A 67 -15.93 15.14 2.24
CA LEU A 67 -15.09 13.99 2.52
C LEU A 67 -14.68 13.28 1.22
N VAL A 68 -13.41 12.96 1.12
CA VAL A 68 -12.87 12.01 0.13
C VAL A 68 -12.45 10.74 0.85
N SER A 69 -12.99 9.59 0.43
CA SER A 69 -12.62 8.28 0.94
C SER A 69 -11.83 7.52 -0.12
N SER A 70 -10.49 7.52 0.01
CA SER A 70 -9.62 6.79 -0.92
C SER A 70 -9.63 5.31 -0.58
N THR A 71 -9.89 4.44 -1.56
CA THR A 71 -10.03 2.99 -1.33
C THR A 71 -8.69 2.33 -1.04
N GLY A 72 -8.59 1.62 0.09
CA GLY A 72 -7.36 0.96 0.54
C GLY A 72 -6.50 1.84 1.44
N ALA A 73 -5.21 1.55 1.51
CA ALA A 73 -4.25 2.31 2.31
C ALA A 73 -3.63 3.49 1.53
N GLY A 74 -3.61 3.42 0.19
CA GLY A 74 -3.10 4.47 -0.68
C GLY A 74 -4.08 5.62 -0.87
N TYR A 75 -3.58 6.74 -1.39
CA TYR A 75 -4.38 7.91 -1.80
C TYR A 75 -3.72 8.64 -2.97
N ASP A 76 -3.07 7.87 -3.84
CA ASP A 76 -2.25 8.36 -4.95
C ASP A 76 -3.04 9.14 -6.03
N THR A 77 -4.37 9.04 -6.03
CA THR A 77 -5.30 9.75 -6.93
C THR A 77 -5.92 11.00 -6.31
N VAL A 78 -5.47 11.38 -5.10
CA VAL A 78 -6.02 12.50 -4.31
C VAL A 78 -4.94 13.53 -4.05
N ASP A 79 -5.19 14.78 -4.45
CA ASP A 79 -4.38 15.94 -4.06
C ASP A 79 -4.79 16.36 -2.63
N VAL A 80 -4.07 15.80 -1.65
CA VAL A 80 -4.33 16.03 -0.23
C VAL A 80 -4.14 17.51 0.17
N PRO A 81 -3.08 18.21 -0.28
CA PRO A 81 -2.94 19.65 -0.07
C PRO A 81 -4.14 20.46 -0.58
N ALA A 82 -4.62 20.20 -1.80
CA ALA A 82 -5.78 20.89 -2.36
C ALA A 82 -7.08 20.60 -1.55
N CYS A 83 -7.28 19.34 -1.13
CA CYS A 83 -8.39 18.98 -0.23
C CYS A 83 -8.31 19.75 1.11
N THR A 84 -7.12 19.82 1.71
CA THR A 84 -6.90 20.51 2.98
C THR A 84 -7.20 21.99 2.85
N ALA A 85 -6.71 22.66 1.81
CA ALA A 85 -6.99 24.07 1.52
C ALA A 85 -8.49 24.33 1.33
N ALA A 86 -9.23 23.38 0.76
CA ALA A 86 -10.67 23.46 0.56
C ALA A 86 -11.51 23.04 1.79
N GLY A 87 -10.89 22.66 2.92
CA GLY A 87 -11.57 22.16 4.11
C GLY A 87 -12.27 20.81 3.90
N ILE A 88 -11.72 19.96 3.06
CA ILE A 88 -12.23 18.62 2.74
C ILE A 88 -11.38 17.58 3.47
N ALA A 89 -12.03 16.73 4.28
CA ALA A 89 -11.37 15.62 4.93
C ALA A 89 -11.00 14.53 3.92
N VAL A 90 -9.81 13.95 4.07
CA VAL A 90 -9.36 12.79 3.29
C VAL A 90 -9.15 11.62 4.24
N VAL A 91 -9.81 10.49 3.98
CA VAL A 91 -9.63 9.24 4.74
C VAL A 91 -9.17 8.12 3.82
N ASN A 92 -8.44 7.19 4.41
CA ASN A 92 -8.11 5.91 3.79
C ASN A 92 -8.53 4.75 4.70
N GLN A 93 -8.25 3.51 4.31
CA GLN A 93 -8.54 2.34 5.12
C GLN A 93 -7.25 1.64 5.56
N ALA A 94 -6.25 2.43 6.01
CA ALA A 94 -5.00 1.90 6.53
C ALA A 94 -5.23 0.78 7.56
N GLY A 95 -4.55 -0.35 7.38
CA GLY A 95 -4.70 -1.56 8.18
C GLY A 95 -5.76 -2.55 7.68
N GLY A 96 -6.71 -2.13 6.83
CA GLY A 96 -7.80 -2.99 6.34
C GLY A 96 -7.33 -4.16 5.47
N ASN A 97 -6.22 -4.00 4.77
CA ASN A 97 -5.59 -5.02 3.93
C ASN A 97 -4.23 -5.52 4.47
N ALA A 98 -3.83 -5.10 5.66
CA ALA A 98 -2.49 -5.35 6.18
C ALA A 98 -2.15 -6.84 6.33
N VAL A 99 -3.13 -7.69 6.64
CA VAL A 99 -2.93 -9.15 6.72
C VAL A 99 -2.57 -9.70 5.34
N SER A 100 -3.38 -9.39 4.33
CA SER A 100 -3.17 -9.88 2.96
C SER A 100 -1.82 -9.44 2.40
N VAL A 101 -1.44 -8.17 2.61
CA VAL A 101 -0.14 -7.65 2.15
C VAL A 101 1.02 -8.33 2.88
N ALA A 102 0.87 -8.62 4.17
CA ALA A 102 1.90 -9.32 4.94
C ALA A 102 2.07 -10.77 4.49
N GLU A 103 0.97 -11.46 4.21
CA GLU A 103 0.99 -12.83 3.66
C GLU A 103 1.63 -12.87 2.27
N MET A 104 1.31 -11.91 1.39
CA MET A 104 1.96 -11.79 0.08
C MET A 104 3.46 -11.53 0.23
N ALA A 105 3.88 -10.62 1.13
CA ALA A 105 5.30 -10.34 1.35
C ALA A 105 6.05 -11.59 1.78
N LEU A 106 5.51 -12.37 2.74
CA LEU A 106 6.10 -13.65 3.13
C LEU A 106 6.06 -14.68 1.99
N GLY A 107 4.96 -14.73 1.24
CA GLY A 107 4.83 -15.58 0.06
C GLY A 107 5.90 -15.29 -0.99
N LEU A 108 6.19 -14.01 -1.27
CA LEU A 108 7.27 -13.58 -2.15
C LEU A 108 8.65 -13.95 -1.59
N MET A 109 8.90 -13.76 -0.29
CA MET A 109 10.14 -14.22 0.36
C MET A 109 10.36 -15.71 0.16
N LEU A 110 9.33 -16.53 0.39
CA LEU A 110 9.38 -17.98 0.20
C LEU A 110 9.53 -18.37 -1.28
N ALA A 111 8.78 -17.72 -2.17
CA ALA A 111 8.83 -18.00 -3.59
C ALA A 111 10.23 -17.77 -4.19
N VAL A 112 10.89 -16.69 -3.76
CA VAL A 112 12.26 -16.36 -4.15
C VAL A 112 13.26 -17.29 -3.47
N ALA A 113 13.20 -17.42 -2.13
CA ALA A 113 14.16 -18.24 -1.37
C ALA A 113 14.16 -19.70 -1.81
N ARG A 114 12.99 -20.27 -2.10
CA ARG A 114 12.80 -21.66 -2.51
C ARG A 114 12.76 -21.87 -4.03
N ARG A 115 12.97 -20.80 -4.83
CA ARG A 115 12.97 -20.81 -6.31
C ARG A 115 11.70 -21.45 -6.87
N ILE A 116 10.54 -21.21 -6.24
CA ILE A 116 9.28 -21.91 -6.56
C ILE A 116 8.85 -21.61 -7.99
N VAL A 117 8.82 -20.32 -8.38
CA VAL A 117 8.36 -19.89 -9.70
C VAL A 117 9.31 -20.35 -10.81
N GLU A 118 10.61 -20.29 -10.57
CA GLU A 118 11.62 -20.82 -11.51
C GLU A 118 11.44 -22.34 -11.72
N CYS A 119 11.29 -23.09 -10.63
CA CYS A 119 11.06 -24.52 -10.69
C CYS A 119 9.77 -24.86 -11.46
N ASP A 120 8.67 -24.14 -11.20
CA ASP A 120 7.40 -24.31 -11.93
C ASP A 120 7.56 -24.03 -13.42
N ARG A 121 8.23 -22.91 -13.79
CA ARG A 121 8.49 -22.55 -15.20
C ARG A 121 9.32 -23.63 -15.92
N ARG A 122 10.38 -24.13 -15.28
CA ARG A 122 11.25 -25.18 -15.84
C ARG A 122 10.50 -26.49 -16.00
N LEU A 123 9.75 -26.92 -14.98
CA LEU A 123 9.00 -28.17 -15.02
C LEU A 123 7.95 -28.21 -16.15
N ARG A 124 7.40 -27.06 -16.54
CA ARG A 124 6.46 -26.94 -17.65
C ARG A 124 7.14 -27.02 -19.03
N ARG A 125 8.43 -26.70 -19.10
CA ARG A 125 9.16 -26.57 -20.39
C ARG A 125 10.24 -27.63 -20.57
N GLU A 126 10.80 -28.17 -19.50
CA GLU A 126 11.95 -29.05 -19.48
C GLU A 126 11.60 -30.42 -18.87
N ARG A 127 12.39 -31.43 -19.19
CA ARG A 127 12.32 -32.74 -18.55
C ARG A 127 13.72 -33.15 -18.08
N GLY A 128 13.79 -33.69 -16.87
CA GLY A 128 15.01 -34.35 -16.38
C GLY A 128 16.13 -33.38 -15.97
N PHE A 129 15.86 -32.16 -15.53
CA PHE A 129 16.89 -31.30 -14.95
C PHE A 129 17.29 -31.75 -13.55
N PRO A 130 18.58 -31.61 -13.16
CA PRO A 130 19.05 -31.93 -11.79
C PRO A 130 18.33 -31.08 -10.74
N ARG A 131 18.01 -31.69 -9.60
CA ARG A 131 17.35 -30.96 -8.49
C ARG A 131 18.26 -29.88 -7.88
N GLU A 132 19.56 -30.07 -7.94
CA GLU A 132 20.59 -29.13 -7.48
C GLU A 132 20.57 -27.81 -8.24
N ASP A 133 20.14 -27.82 -9.51
CA ASP A 133 20.02 -26.60 -10.33
C ASP A 133 19.02 -25.59 -9.73
N VAL A 134 18.00 -26.08 -9.00
CA VAL A 134 16.95 -25.28 -8.37
C VAL A 134 17.03 -25.32 -6.84
N MET A 135 18.21 -25.61 -6.30
CA MET A 135 18.44 -25.63 -4.86
C MET A 135 18.17 -24.25 -4.25
N GLY A 136 17.21 -24.20 -3.31
CA GLY A 136 16.81 -22.99 -2.60
C GLY A 136 17.50 -22.85 -1.24
N ARG A 137 17.01 -21.87 -0.48
CA ARG A 137 17.47 -21.56 0.89
C ARG A 137 16.31 -21.59 1.87
N GLU A 138 16.58 -21.88 3.12
CA GLU A 138 15.62 -21.75 4.23
C GLU A 138 15.58 -20.32 4.74
N LEU A 139 14.42 -19.90 5.26
CA LEU A 139 14.27 -18.63 5.98
C LEU A 139 14.58 -18.76 7.46
N ALA A 140 14.43 -19.96 8.05
CA ALA A 140 14.73 -20.22 9.46
C ALA A 140 16.18 -19.86 9.81
N GLY A 141 16.37 -19.17 10.92
CA GLY A 141 17.68 -18.68 11.37
C GLY A 141 18.25 -17.52 10.56
N LYS A 142 17.50 -16.98 9.58
CA LYS A 142 17.89 -15.80 8.80
C LYS A 142 17.34 -14.53 9.43
N THR A 143 17.94 -13.39 9.05
CA THR A 143 17.51 -12.06 9.48
C THR A 143 16.69 -11.40 8.39
N VAL A 144 15.48 -10.94 8.73
CA VAL A 144 14.70 -10.04 7.87
C VAL A 144 14.79 -8.60 8.36
N GLY A 145 15.08 -7.68 7.45
CA GLY A 145 15.08 -6.23 7.67
C GLY A 145 13.80 -5.61 7.11
N LEU A 146 13.00 -4.99 7.97
CA LEU A 146 11.75 -4.33 7.60
C LEU A 146 11.96 -2.82 7.54
N VAL A 147 11.74 -2.24 6.37
CA VAL A 147 11.72 -0.79 6.19
C VAL A 147 10.27 -0.30 6.34
N GLY A 148 9.96 0.24 7.52
CA GLY A 148 8.61 0.52 7.98
C GLY A 148 8.03 -0.63 8.80
N ILE A 149 7.58 -0.32 10.03
CA ILE A 149 6.97 -1.28 10.95
C ILE A 149 5.56 -0.84 11.38
N GLY A 150 4.81 -0.23 10.44
CA GLY A 150 3.40 0.14 10.59
C GLY A 150 2.47 -1.08 10.62
N HIS A 151 1.24 -0.92 10.12
CA HIS A 151 0.23 -2.00 10.11
C HIS A 151 0.70 -3.26 9.38
N THR A 152 1.29 -3.13 8.20
CA THR A 152 1.79 -4.26 7.42
C THR A 152 3.08 -4.81 8.00
N GLY A 153 4.08 -3.94 8.24
CA GLY A 153 5.39 -4.38 8.73
C GLY A 153 5.31 -5.14 10.06
N SER A 154 4.42 -4.74 10.98
CA SER A 154 4.20 -5.46 12.23
C SER A 154 3.60 -6.86 12.02
N ARG A 155 2.74 -7.04 11.02
CA ARG A 155 2.23 -8.37 10.65
C ARG A 155 3.31 -9.24 10.02
N VAL A 156 4.14 -8.65 9.13
CA VAL A 156 5.31 -9.36 8.57
C VAL A 156 6.28 -9.76 9.66
N ALA A 157 6.55 -8.90 10.65
CA ALA A 157 7.39 -9.23 11.79
C ALA A 157 6.86 -10.46 12.56
N ALA A 158 5.56 -10.51 12.84
CA ALA A 158 4.93 -11.65 13.51
C ALA A 158 5.05 -12.94 12.69
N LEU A 159 4.79 -12.90 11.38
CA LEU A 159 4.93 -14.04 10.49
C LEU A 159 6.39 -14.50 10.37
N ALA A 160 7.34 -13.58 10.18
CA ALA A 160 8.76 -13.91 10.07
C ALA A 160 9.30 -14.59 11.34
N ARG A 161 8.88 -14.11 12.51
CA ARG A 161 9.24 -14.76 13.80
C ARG A 161 8.67 -16.19 13.91
N ALA A 162 7.44 -16.41 13.42
CA ALA A 162 6.87 -17.77 13.39
C ALA A 162 7.64 -18.71 12.45
N PHE A 163 8.34 -18.15 11.45
CA PHE A 163 9.29 -18.89 10.61
C PHE A 163 10.70 -19.02 11.21
N GLY A 164 10.90 -18.60 12.45
CA GLY A 164 12.20 -18.69 13.13
C GLY A 164 13.22 -17.67 12.63
N MET A 165 12.78 -16.55 12.04
CA MET A 165 13.66 -15.45 11.61
C MET A 165 13.92 -14.46 12.75
N GLU A 166 15.12 -13.84 12.74
CA GLU A 166 15.36 -12.60 13.46
C GLU A 166 14.77 -11.42 12.67
N VAL A 167 14.19 -10.43 13.39
CA VAL A 167 13.54 -9.29 12.76
C VAL A 167 14.22 -8.00 13.20
N LEU A 168 14.78 -7.28 12.23
CA LEU A 168 15.24 -5.91 12.34
C LEU A 168 14.21 -4.97 11.72
N ALA A 169 14.07 -3.76 12.25
CA ALA A 169 13.21 -2.75 11.63
C ALA A 169 13.84 -1.36 11.71
N THR A 170 13.62 -0.58 10.65
CA THR A 170 13.86 0.85 10.63
C THR A 170 12.56 1.57 10.38
N ASP A 171 12.22 2.53 11.24
CA ASP A 171 11.06 3.40 11.13
C ASP A 171 11.36 4.69 11.91
N PRO A 172 11.37 5.86 11.25
CA PRO A 172 11.70 7.12 11.92
C PRO A 172 10.60 7.60 12.88
N PHE A 173 9.36 7.12 12.71
CA PHE A 173 8.18 7.58 13.46
C PHE A 173 7.81 6.67 14.63
N VAL A 174 8.46 5.52 14.78
CA VAL A 174 8.18 4.52 15.83
C VAL A 174 9.39 4.40 16.73
N ASP A 175 9.21 4.58 18.04
CA ASP A 175 10.30 4.44 19.01
C ASP A 175 10.75 2.98 19.19
N ALA A 176 11.89 2.79 19.87
CA ALA A 176 12.48 1.47 20.04
C ALA A 176 11.62 0.52 20.91
N ALA A 177 10.90 1.07 21.89
CA ALA A 177 10.02 0.29 22.76
C ALA A 177 8.82 -0.24 21.99
N GLU A 178 8.22 0.61 21.12
CA GLU A 178 7.11 0.21 20.25
C GLU A 178 7.57 -0.78 19.17
N VAL A 179 8.75 -0.58 18.56
CA VAL A 179 9.32 -1.53 17.61
C VAL A 179 9.53 -2.91 18.29
N ALA A 180 10.02 -2.93 19.51
CA ALA A 180 10.17 -4.17 20.29
C ALA A 180 8.82 -4.85 20.59
N ARG A 181 7.77 -4.06 20.95
CA ARG A 181 6.42 -4.60 21.13
C ARG A 181 5.84 -5.21 19.84
N ARG A 182 6.20 -4.66 18.67
CA ARG A 182 5.86 -5.21 17.36
C ARG A 182 6.72 -6.40 16.92
N GLY A 183 7.63 -6.85 17.77
CA GLY A 183 8.40 -8.08 17.57
C GLY A 183 9.67 -7.92 16.73
N ALA A 184 10.25 -6.71 16.68
CA ALA A 184 11.48 -6.41 15.95
C ALA A 184 12.48 -5.65 16.83
N ARG A 185 13.75 -5.63 16.44
CA ARG A 185 14.79 -4.76 17.01
C ARG A 185 14.98 -3.55 16.11
N LYS A 186 14.85 -2.33 16.69
CA LYS A 186 15.08 -1.09 15.96
C LYS A 186 16.55 -0.89 15.65
N VAL A 187 16.86 -0.56 14.38
CA VAL A 187 18.20 -0.24 13.90
C VAL A 187 18.13 0.89 12.85
N GLY A 188 19.27 1.49 12.52
CA GLY A 188 19.40 2.40 11.37
C GLY A 188 19.26 1.65 10.04
N LEU A 189 18.95 2.39 8.96
CA LEU A 189 18.78 1.79 7.62
C LEU A 189 20.06 1.09 7.17
N ASP A 190 21.22 1.74 7.30
CA ASP A 190 22.51 1.19 6.86
C ASP A 190 22.86 -0.11 7.60
N ASP A 191 22.63 -0.15 8.91
CA ASP A 191 22.84 -1.35 9.73
C ASP A 191 21.87 -2.47 9.34
N LEU A 192 20.61 -2.12 9.05
CA LEU A 192 19.61 -3.06 8.57
C LEU A 192 20.05 -3.69 7.24
N LEU A 193 20.47 -2.88 6.28
CA LEU A 193 20.89 -3.36 4.96
C LEU A 193 22.11 -4.29 5.06
N ALA A 194 23.08 -3.94 5.89
CA ALA A 194 24.28 -4.74 6.10
C ALA A 194 24.03 -6.06 6.85
N ALA A 195 23.01 -6.11 7.71
CA ALA A 195 22.74 -7.27 8.57
C ALA A 195 21.69 -8.24 8.02
N ALA A 196 20.75 -7.76 7.17
CA ALA A 196 19.60 -8.56 6.74
C ALA A 196 19.93 -9.53 5.59
N ASP A 197 19.43 -10.76 5.69
CA ASP A 197 19.40 -11.74 4.59
C ASP A 197 18.22 -11.51 3.65
N VAL A 198 17.15 -10.88 4.16
CA VAL A 198 15.99 -10.42 3.37
C VAL A 198 15.68 -9.00 3.76
N VAL A 199 15.54 -8.09 2.79
CA VAL A 199 15.06 -6.71 3.01
C VAL A 199 13.68 -6.57 2.40
N SER A 200 12.71 -6.08 3.21
CA SER A 200 11.31 -5.94 2.78
C SER A 200 10.78 -4.53 3.07
N LEU A 201 10.19 -3.89 2.05
CA LEU A 201 9.67 -2.53 2.13
C LEU A 201 8.19 -2.51 2.53
N HIS A 202 7.86 -1.71 3.55
CA HIS A 202 6.51 -1.49 4.06
C HIS A 202 6.26 -0.03 4.46
N CYS A 203 7.12 0.89 4.00
CA CYS A 203 6.98 2.33 4.21
C CYS A 203 6.08 2.97 3.14
N PRO A 204 5.46 4.14 3.40
CA PRO A 204 4.76 4.91 2.37
C PRO A 204 5.75 5.48 1.34
N ARG A 205 5.23 5.91 0.19
CA ARG A 205 6.00 6.67 -0.79
C ARG A 205 5.76 8.17 -0.55
N ASP A 206 6.81 8.85 -0.13
CA ASP A 206 6.86 10.30 0.04
C ASP A 206 8.24 10.85 -0.36
N ALA A 207 8.46 12.15 -0.16
CA ALA A 207 9.71 12.81 -0.53
C ALA A 207 10.96 12.22 0.17
N SER A 208 10.80 11.57 1.33
CA SER A 208 11.90 10.96 2.09
C SER A 208 12.21 9.53 1.65
N THR A 209 11.28 8.87 0.98
CA THR A 209 11.38 7.44 0.61
C THR A 209 11.54 7.20 -0.89
N ILE A 210 11.19 8.17 -1.74
CA ILE A 210 11.41 8.09 -3.20
C ILE A 210 12.90 7.87 -3.48
N GLY A 211 13.24 6.80 -4.21
CA GLY A 211 14.59 6.45 -4.61
C GLY A 211 15.51 6.02 -3.46
N MET A 212 15.01 5.84 -2.24
CA MET A 212 15.85 5.49 -1.08
C MET A 212 16.60 4.16 -1.27
N MET A 213 16.05 3.21 -2.02
CA MET A 213 16.70 1.96 -2.40
C MET A 213 17.31 2.09 -3.80
N GLY A 214 18.35 2.91 -3.92
CA GLY A 214 19.17 3.06 -5.12
C GLY A 214 20.39 2.12 -5.12
N ALA A 215 21.29 2.30 -6.08
CA ALA A 215 22.48 1.47 -6.29
C ALA A 215 23.36 1.35 -5.02
N ALA A 216 23.57 2.44 -4.28
CA ALA A 216 24.34 2.42 -3.03
C ALA A 216 23.67 1.59 -1.93
N ALA A 217 22.34 1.64 -1.83
CA ALA A 217 21.59 0.85 -0.87
C ALA A 217 21.65 -0.65 -1.21
N PHE A 218 21.47 -1.02 -2.48
CA PHE A 218 21.62 -2.41 -2.92
C PHE A 218 23.04 -2.94 -2.72
N ALA A 219 24.07 -2.13 -2.97
CA ALA A 219 25.46 -2.51 -2.74
C ALA A 219 25.78 -2.75 -1.25
N ARG A 220 25.06 -2.12 -0.31
CA ARG A 220 25.18 -2.37 1.13
C ARG A 220 24.49 -3.63 1.61
N MET A 221 23.52 -4.14 0.87
CA MET A 221 22.87 -5.40 1.24
C MET A 221 23.89 -6.55 1.22
N LYS A 222 23.67 -7.54 2.06
CA LYS A 222 24.51 -8.75 2.03
C LYS A 222 24.55 -9.35 0.63
N ARG A 223 25.71 -9.82 0.22
CA ARG A 223 25.81 -10.65 -0.97
C ARG A 223 24.91 -11.89 -0.84
N GLY A 224 24.06 -12.13 -1.81
CA GLY A 224 23.07 -13.20 -1.81
C GLY A 224 21.82 -12.90 -0.99
N ALA A 225 21.60 -11.66 -0.57
CA ALA A 225 20.35 -11.25 0.05
C ALA A 225 19.18 -11.22 -0.95
N ILE A 226 17.97 -11.27 -0.41
CA ILE A 226 16.70 -11.17 -1.16
C ILE A 226 16.10 -9.80 -0.91
N PHE A 227 15.57 -9.18 -1.96
CA PHE A 227 14.82 -7.92 -1.87
C PHE A 227 13.32 -8.17 -2.11
N VAL A 228 12.44 -7.58 -1.28
CA VAL A 228 10.98 -7.69 -1.44
C VAL A 228 10.34 -6.31 -1.33
N SER A 229 9.44 -5.99 -2.25
CA SER A 229 8.66 -4.76 -2.21
C SER A 229 7.17 -5.01 -2.49
N THR A 230 6.35 -4.76 -1.47
CA THR A 230 4.89 -4.72 -1.53
C THR A 230 4.37 -3.34 -1.10
N ALA A 231 5.24 -2.32 -1.12
CA ALA A 231 4.92 -0.96 -0.68
C ALA A 231 4.39 -0.10 -1.83
N ARG A 232 5.28 0.62 -2.53
CA ARG A 232 4.97 1.43 -3.71
C ARG A 232 6.15 1.41 -4.69
N GLY A 233 5.85 1.46 -5.98
CA GLY A 233 6.85 1.71 -7.01
C GLY A 233 7.53 3.06 -6.83
N GLY A 234 8.78 3.19 -7.27
CA GLY A 234 9.60 4.40 -7.13
C GLY A 234 10.25 4.61 -5.76
N ILE A 235 9.98 3.76 -4.75
CA ILE A 235 10.77 3.71 -3.52
C ILE A 235 12.12 3.05 -3.81
N HIS A 236 12.14 2.04 -4.66
CA HIS A 236 13.35 1.43 -5.17
C HIS A 236 13.59 1.82 -6.64
N ASP A 237 14.86 1.92 -7.00
CA ASP A 237 15.31 2.10 -8.37
C ASP A 237 15.35 0.72 -9.07
N GLU A 238 14.46 0.52 -10.03
CA GLU A 238 14.32 -0.75 -10.76
C GLU A 238 15.55 -1.07 -11.61
N ALA A 239 16.22 -0.06 -12.19
CA ALA A 239 17.43 -0.25 -12.97
C ALA A 239 18.61 -0.67 -12.08
N ALA A 240 18.76 -0.03 -10.92
CA ALA A 240 19.78 -0.40 -9.94
C ALA A 240 19.54 -1.80 -9.37
N LEU A 241 18.27 -2.17 -9.11
CA LEU A 241 17.92 -3.52 -8.69
C LEU A 241 18.26 -4.56 -9.75
N ALA A 242 17.91 -4.30 -11.02
CA ALA A 242 18.23 -5.19 -12.13
C ALA A 242 19.75 -5.39 -12.28
N ALA A 243 20.53 -4.31 -12.15
CA ALA A 243 21.99 -4.39 -12.17
C ALA A 243 22.55 -5.24 -11.02
N ALA A 244 22.05 -5.07 -9.79
CA ALA A 244 22.48 -5.84 -8.63
C ALA A 244 22.13 -7.35 -8.75
N LEU A 245 20.98 -7.67 -9.33
CA LEU A 245 20.57 -9.06 -9.63
C LEU A 245 21.42 -9.67 -10.72
N ALA A 246 21.63 -8.97 -11.84
CA ALA A 246 22.46 -9.42 -12.97
C ALA A 246 23.92 -9.66 -12.57
N ALA A 247 24.46 -8.83 -11.67
CA ALA A 247 25.81 -9.01 -11.11
C ALA A 247 25.90 -10.16 -10.08
N GLY A 248 24.79 -10.84 -9.76
CA GLY A 248 24.73 -11.88 -8.72
C GLY A 248 25.07 -11.38 -7.33
N HIS A 249 24.93 -10.05 -7.07
CA HIS A 249 25.06 -9.49 -5.74
C HIS A 249 23.85 -9.85 -4.89
N LEU A 250 22.63 -9.68 -5.42
CA LEU A 250 21.40 -10.16 -4.80
C LEU A 250 21.00 -11.52 -5.36
N ALA A 251 20.45 -12.38 -4.51
CA ALA A 251 20.01 -13.71 -4.91
C ALA A 251 18.72 -13.68 -5.72
N GLY A 252 17.83 -12.72 -5.45
CA GLY A 252 16.57 -12.58 -6.14
C GLY A 252 15.72 -11.46 -5.55
N ALA A 253 14.59 -11.17 -6.21
CA ALA A 253 13.63 -10.18 -5.76
C ALA A 253 12.19 -10.67 -5.89
N GLY A 254 11.32 -10.21 -4.95
CA GLY A 254 9.88 -10.36 -4.98
C GLY A 254 9.21 -8.99 -5.08
N LEU A 255 8.54 -8.70 -6.19
CA LEU A 255 8.02 -7.38 -6.50
C LEU A 255 6.52 -7.45 -6.78
N ASP A 256 5.74 -6.68 -6.02
CA ASP A 256 4.30 -6.50 -6.26
C ASP A 256 3.99 -5.10 -6.82
N VAL A 257 4.95 -4.17 -6.78
CA VAL A 257 4.76 -2.76 -7.15
C VAL A 257 5.85 -2.29 -8.10
N TRP A 258 5.50 -1.37 -9.00
CA TRP A 258 6.30 -0.96 -10.16
C TRP A 258 6.26 0.56 -10.38
N HIS A 259 7.19 1.07 -11.18
CA HIS A 259 7.19 2.47 -11.61
C HIS A 259 7.76 2.64 -13.03
N PRO A 260 6.88 2.96 -14.03
CA PRO A 260 5.42 3.10 -13.94
C PRO A 260 4.69 1.76 -13.68
N GLU A 261 3.41 1.83 -13.32
CA GLU A 261 2.48 0.70 -13.32
C GLU A 261 1.48 0.85 -14.46
N PRO A 262 1.28 -0.23 -15.29
CA PRO A 262 2.02 -1.49 -15.33
C PRO A 262 3.48 -1.30 -15.77
N PRO A 263 4.40 -2.23 -15.38
CA PRO A 263 5.77 -2.20 -15.89
C PRO A 263 5.78 -2.48 -17.39
N ALA A 264 6.77 -1.91 -18.10
CA ALA A 264 6.96 -2.21 -19.52
C ALA A 264 7.24 -3.71 -19.75
N LEU A 265 6.69 -4.28 -20.80
CA LEU A 265 6.85 -5.72 -21.09
C LEU A 265 8.30 -6.14 -21.37
N ASP A 266 9.14 -5.21 -21.79
CA ASP A 266 10.58 -5.38 -22.00
C ASP A 266 11.43 -5.04 -20.77
N SER A 267 10.81 -4.82 -19.61
CA SER A 267 11.54 -4.60 -18.35
C SER A 267 12.49 -5.77 -18.08
N PRO A 268 13.79 -5.50 -17.85
CA PRO A 268 14.76 -6.55 -17.58
C PRO A 268 14.40 -7.38 -16.34
N LEU A 269 13.72 -6.80 -15.36
CA LEU A 269 13.28 -7.50 -14.16
C LEU A 269 12.25 -8.61 -14.48
N LEU A 270 11.38 -8.40 -15.48
CA LEU A 270 10.38 -9.39 -15.87
C LEU A 270 11.01 -10.58 -16.62
N ALA A 271 12.20 -10.39 -17.23
CA ALA A 271 12.93 -11.44 -17.93
C ALA A 271 13.79 -12.31 -17.00
N MET A 272 14.04 -11.90 -15.75
CA MET A 272 14.90 -12.60 -14.80
C MET A 272 14.18 -13.76 -14.11
N ASP A 273 14.77 -14.96 -14.11
CA ASP A 273 14.20 -16.14 -13.44
C ASP A 273 14.20 -16.03 -11.90
N ASN A 274 15.14 -15.25 -11.33
CA ASN A 274 15.23 -14.98 -9.90
C ASN A 274 14.38 -13.79 -9.43
N VAL A 275 13.47 -13.29 -10.30
CA VAL A 275 12.46 -12.28 -9.93
C VAL A 275 11.07 -12.91 -9.94
N VAL A 276 10.36 -12.74 -8.83
CA VAL A 276 8.94 -13.08 -8.72
C VAL A 276 8.14 -11.79 -8.80
N ALA A 277 7.34 -11.66 -9.86
CA ALA A 277 6.58 -10.46 -10.17
C ALA A 277 5.09 -10.70 -9.99
N THR A 278 4.40 -9.78 -9.30
CA THR A 278 2.95 -9.71 -9.19
C THR A 278 2.46 -8.30 -9.53
N PHE A 279 1.17 -8.14 -9.81
CA PHE A 279 0.62 -6.90 -10.37
C PHE A 279 -0.19 -6.13 -9.32
N HIS A 280 0.50 -5.58 -8.32
CA HIS A 280 -0.05 -4.78 -7.21
C HIS A 280 -1.26 -5.45 -6.56
N THR A 281 -1.17 -6.76 -6.38
CA THR A 281 -2.26 -7.63 -5.91
C THR A 281 -2.11 -8.07 -4.46
N ALA A 282 -1.06 -7.62 -3.76
CA ALA A 282 -0.82 -8.00 -2.37
C ALA A 282 -2.01 -7.68 -1.44
N GLY A 283 -2.73 -6.60 -1.70
CA GLY A 283 -3.95 -6.23 -0.96
C GLY A 283 -5.26 -6.73 -1.58
N VAL A 284 -5.22 -7.58 -2.62
CA VAL A 284 -6.39 -8.01 -3.39
C VAL A 284 -6.80 -9.42 -2.96
N THR A 285 -7.47 -9.51 -1.81
CA THR A 285 -8.12 -10.73 -1.33
C THR A 285 -9.60 -10.44 -1.02
N HIS A 286 -10.41 -11.47 -0.93
CA HIS A 286 -11.82 -11.34 -0.54
C HIS A 286 -11.97 -10.65 0.82
N GLU A 287 -11.14 -11.06 1.79
CA GLU A 287 -11.13 -10.53 3.16
C GLU A 287 -10.69 -9.06 3.17
N ALA A 288 -9.61 -8.71 2.47
CA ALA A 288 -9.13 -7.33 2.39
C ALA A 288 -10.17 -6.42 1.73
N ARG A 289 -10.78 -6.84 0.61
CA ARG A 289 -11.82 -6.07 -0.08
C ARG A 289 -13.02 -5.81 0.83
N ARG A 290 -13.46 -6.83 1.56
CA ARG A 290 -14.55 -6.71 2.54
C ARG A 290 -14.19 -5.79 3.70
N ASN A 291 -13.00 -5.95 4.29
CA ASN A 291 -12.53 -5.14 5.42
C ASN A 291 -12.38 -3.66 5.04
N VAL A 292 -11.74 -3.39 3.90
CA VAL A 292 -11.57 -2.04 3.36
C VAL A 292 -12.93 -1.38 3.12
N ALA A 293 -13.86 -2.09 2.48
CA ALA A 293 -15.20 -1.61 2.21
C ALA A 293 -15.99 -1.31 3.50
N ALA A 294 -15.89 -2.19 4.50
CA ALA A 294 -16.52 -2.01 5.80
C ALA A 294 -16.00 -0.78 6.53
N ILE A 295 -14.66 -0.63 6.62
CA ILE A 295 -14.00 0.52 7.24
C ILE A 295 -14.36 1.83 6.51
N ALA A 296 -14.40 1.82 5.17
CA ALA A 296 -14.78 2.99 4.40
C ALA A 296 -16.21 3.46 4.74
N ALA A 297 -17.17 2.53 4.74
CA ALA A 297 -18.55 2.84 5.10
C ALA A 297 -18.68 3.38 6.53
N GLU A 298 -18.01 2.77 7.50
CA GLU A 298 -18.03 3.22 8.91
C GLU A 298 -17.50 4.65 9.04
N GLN A 299 -16.36 4.95 8.40
CA GLN A 299 -15.78 6.30 8.44
C GLN A 299 -16.65 7.35 7.74
N ILE A 300 -17.32 6.99 6.64
CA ILE A 300 -18.26 7.87 5.96
C ILE A 300 -19.46 8.18 6.87
N ILE A 301 -20.05 7.15 7.48
CA ILE A 301 -21.19 7.29 8.39
C ILE A 301 -20.79 8.18 9.59
N ALA A 302 -19.68 7.88 10.24
CA ALA A 302 -19.18 8.66 11.37
C ALA A 302 -18.94 10.14 10.98
N THR A 303 -18.27 10.39 9.83
CA THR A 303 -18.02 11.75 9.38
C THR A 303 -19.30 12.51 9.10
N LEU A 304 -20.28 11.89 8.42
CA LEU A 304 -21.57 12.52 8.13
C LEU A 304 -22.42 12.74 9.39
N ALA A 305 -22.15 12.01 10.47
CA ALA A 305 -22.72 12.24 11.80
C ALA A 305 -21.99 13.32 12.61
N GLY A 306 -20.92 13.91 12.06
CA GLY A 306 -20.09 14.94 12.75
C GLY A 306 -18.95 14.38 13.56
N GLU A 307 -18.73 13.08 13.57
CA GLU A 307 -17.66 12.42 14.31
C GLU A 307 -16.34 12.46 13.52
N ARG A 308 -15.23 12.73 14.21
CA ARG A 308 -13.90 12.72 13.61
C ARG A 308 -13.50 11.28 13.22
N PRO A 309 -13.26 10.99 11.93
CA PRO A 309 -12.85 9.67 11.51
C PRO A 309 -11.42 9.33 11.99
N PRO A 310 -11.15 8.07 12.36
CA PRO A 310 -9.87 7.69 12.98
C PRO A 310 -8.69 7.62 11.98
N ARG A 311 -8.94 7.59 10.67
CA ARG A 311 -7.91 7.42 9.64
C ARG A 311 -7.86 8.63 8.70
N LEU A 312 -7.82 9.83 9.27
CA LEU A 312 -7.58 11.06 8.52
C LEU A 312 -6.16 11.09 7.97
N VAL A 313 -6.05 11.31 6.67
CA VAL A 313 -4.77 11.54 5.97
C VAL A 313 -4.28 12.96 6.22
N ASN A 314 -5.22 13.92 6.35
CA ASN A 314 -4.98 15.33 6.65
C ASN A 314 -5.67 15.76 7.97
N PRO A 315 -5.15 15.31 9.13
CA PRO A 315 -5.83 15.51 10.42
C PRO A 315 -6.03 16.97 10.83
N GLU A 316 -5.20 17.87 10.31
CA GLU A 316 -5.26 19.32 10.52
C GLU A 316 -6.50 19.96 9.90
N VAL A 317 -7.13 19.33 8.92
CA VAL A 317 -8.33 19.85 8.23
C VAL A 317 -9.58 19.78 9.11
N TRP A 318 -9.57 18.95 10.17
CA TRP A 318 -10.80 18.60 10.88
C TRP A 318 -11.62 19.80 11.39
N PRO A 319 -11.05 20.85 11.99
CA PRO A 319 -11.84 22.00 12.42
C PRO A 319 -12.61 22.69 11.28
N ALA A 320 -11.97 22.84 10.11
CA ALA A 320 -12.59 23.43 8.93
C ALA A 320 -13.68 22.50 8.34
N CYS A 321 -13.40 21.21 8.26
CA CYS A 321 -14.35 20.20 7.80
C CYS A 321 -15.59 20.13 8.71
N ALA A 322 -15.41 20.12 10.03
CA ALA A 322 -16.50 20.10 10.99
C ALA A 322 -17.41 21.36 10.85
N ALA A 323 -16.82 22.53 10.65
CA ALA A 323 -17.60 23.75 10.38
C ALA A 323 -18.42 23.66 9.09
N ARG A 324 -17.83 23.06 8.02
CA ARG A 324 -18.54 22.79 6.76
C ARG A 324 -19.66 21.76 6.92
N LEU A 325 -19.43 20.67 7.70
CA LEU A 325 -20.45 19.67 8.04
C LEU A 325 -21.63 20.30 8.77
N GLN A 326 -21.36 21.16 9.75
CA GLN A 326 -22.40 21.88 10.49
C GLN A 326 -23.23 22.78 9.56
N LYS A 327 -22.57 23.52 8.68
CA LYS A 327 -23.24 24.42 7.71
C LYS A 327 -24.08 23.68 6.70
N ALA A 328 -23.58 22.57 6.16
CA ALA A 328 -24.21 21.83 5.07
C ALA A 328 -25.29 20.86 5.57
N LEU A 329 -25.07 20.18 6.70
CA LEU A 329 -25.91 19.09 7.19
C LEU A 329 -26.54 19.35 8.57
N GLY A 330 -26.20 20.43 9.24
CA GLY A 330 -26.68 20.76 10.57
C GLY A 330 -26.10 19.90 11.69
N VAL A 331 -25.10 19.07 11.41
CA VAL A 331 -24.45 18.16 12.37
C VAL A 331 -23.33 18.88 13.11
N ARG A 332 -23.15 18.58 14.40
CA ARG A 332 -22.07 19.15 15.24
C ARG A 332 -21.12 18.05 15.68
N ASP A 333 -19.85 18.40 15.82
CA ASP A 333 -18.84 17.51 16.42
C ASP A 333 -19.22 17.22 17.88
N PRO A 334 -19.50 15.97 18.25
CA PRO A 334 -19.87 15.61 19.62
C PRO A 334 -18.72 15.84 20.63
N ALA A 335 -17.47 15.88 20.17
CA ALA A 335 -16.29 16.14 21.00
C ALA A 335 -16.03 17.64 21.24
N ALA A 336 -16.78 18.53 20.61
CA ALA A 336 -16.69 19.99 20.80
C ALA A 336 -17.59 20.53 21.96
N ARG A 337 -18.07 19.64 22.86
CA ARG A 337 -18.84 19.99 24.05
C ARG A 337 -17.97 20.10 25.30
#